data_d6a2939f67b748757ee8cfe84bd16541
#
_entry.id   d6a2939f67b748757ee8cfe84bd16541
#
_cell.length_a   1.000
_cell.length_b   1.000
_cell.length_c   1.000
_cell.angle_alpha   90.00
_cell.angle_beta   90.00
_cell.angle_gamma   90.00
#
_symmetry.space_group_name_H-M   'P 1'
#
loop_
_entity.id
_entity.type
_entity.pdbx_description
1 polymer ?
#
loop_
_entity_poly.entity_id
_entity_poly.type
_entity_poly.pdbx_seq_one_letter_code
_entity_poly.pdbx_strand_id
1 'polypeptide(L)'
;MSREDELLEKLDECENATAFLQVSNKIINLKLKALLPSVFVQDDLVKEYAVDPLLKEDGPLVTTDVVSKLMFAMGKISLETYADIGLYDQVLEYAISQPEKVEFADDVIYDFIKNQAVFSSQQDSFYLESINQLKFSSFESFSQMRYESLIKTVLKLSCEMLIERIEGEINQ
;
A
#
# COMPACT_ATOMS: atom_id res chain seq x y z
N MET A 1 16.32 -14.46 0.21
CA MET A 1 15.06 -13.75 -0.19
C MET A 1 14.48 -13.17 1.09
N SER A 2 14.22 -11.88 1.12
CA SER A 2 13.62 -11.26 2.31
C SER A 2 12.12 -11.64 2.39
N ARG A 3 11.54 -11.52 3.59
CA ARG A 3 10.08 -11.75 3.76
C ARG A 3 9.25 -10.77 2.93
N GLU A 4 9.81 -9.60 2.63
CA GLU A 4 9.22 -8.58 1.78
C GLU A 4 9.20 -9.05 0.31
N ASP A 5 10.32 -9.58 -0.20
CA ASP A 5 10.40 -10.11 -1.58
C ASP A 5 9.39 -11.24 -1.81
N GLU A 6 9.26 -12.17 -0.84
CA GLU A 6 8.27 -13.26 -0.91
C GLU A 6 6.82 -12.74 -0.97
N LEU A 7 6.52 -11.63 -0.29
CA LEU A 7 5.19 -11.04 -0.32
C LEU A 7 4.94 -10.26 -1.62
N LEU A 8 5.97 -9.60 -2.18
CA LEU A 8 5.86 -8.93 -3.48
C LEU A 8 5.59 -9.94 -4.60
N GLU A 9 6.23 -11.12 -4.57
CA GLU A 9 5.90 -12.22 -5.49
C GLU A 9 4.45 -12.70 -5.35
N LYS A 10 3.93 -12.78 -4.11
CA LYS A 10 2.53 -13.15 -3.86
C LYS A 10 1.50 -12.19 -4.44
N LEU A 11 1.85 -10.91 -4.68
CA LEU A 11 0.95 -9.99 -5.37
C LEU A 11 0.59 -10.48 -6.78
N ASP A 12 1.53 -11.12 -7.47
CA ASP A 12 1.30 -11.66 -8.81
C ASP A 12 0.37 -12.88 -8.80
N GLU A 13 0.29 -13.61 -7.67
CA GLU A 13 -0.57 -14.77 -7.50
C GLU A 13 -2.01 -14.42 -7.07
N CYS A 14 -2.28 -13.17 -6.66
CA CYS A 14 -3.60 -12.75 -6.22
C CYS A 14 -4.63 -12.83 -7.35
N GLU A 15 -5.73 -13.54 -7.12
CA GLU A 15 -6.81 -13.74 -8.09
C GLU A 15 -7.83 -12.60 -8.12
N ASN A 16 -7.93 -11.81 -7.04
CA ASN A 16 -8.88 -10.71 -6.90
C ASN A 16 -8.28 -9.56 -6.09
N ALA A 17 -8.93 -8.40 -6.15
CA ALA A 17 -8.45 -7.19 -5.48
C ALA A 17 -8.47 -7.30 -3.96
N THR A 18 -9.43 -8.02 -3.36
CA THR A 18 -9.45 -8.23 -1.90
C THR A 18 -8.18 -8.92 -1.42
N ALA A 19 -7.78 -10.02 -2.07
CA ALA A 19 -6.55 -10.74 -1.73
C ALA A 19 -5.31 -9.87 -1.95
N PHE A 20 -5.28 -9.12 -3.05
CA PHE A 20 -4.20 -8.19 -3.37
C PHE A 20 -4.02 -7.13 -2.28
N LEU A 21 -5.12 -6.47 -1.88
CA LEU A 21 -5.11 -5.44 -0.84
C LEU A 21 -4.67 -5.97 0.53
N GLN A 22 -5.06 -7.21 0.88
CA GLN A 22 -4.58 -7.86 2.11
C GLN A 22 -3.06 -8.06 2.11
N VAL A 23 -2.50 -8.51 0.99
CA VAL A 23 -1.05 -8.71 0.85
C VAL A 23 -0.33 -7.37 0.86
N SER A 24 -0.81 -6.37 0.09
CA SER A 24 -0.23 -5.03 0.04
C SER A 24 -0.20 -4.34 1.40
N ASN A 25 -1.31 -4.37 2.14
CA ASN A 25 -1.38 -3.81 3.50
C ASN A 25 -0.38 -4.48 4.44
N LYS A 26 -0.21 -5.79 4.32
CA LYS A 26 0.79 -6.53 5.09
C LYS A 26 2.22 -6.11 4.75
N ILE A 27 2.54 -5.87 3.47
CA ILE A 27 3.85 -5.39 3.03
C ILE A 27 4.10 -3.99 3.61
N ILE A 28 3.15 -3.07 3.47
CA ILE A 28 3.24 -1.70 4.01
C ILE A 28 3.48 -1.73 5.54
N ASN A 29 2.70 -2.54 6.26
CA ASN A 29 2.85 -2.69 7.72
C ASN A 29 4.24 -3.20 8.11
N LEU A 30 4.73 -4.23 7.41
CA LEU A 30 6.07 -4.78 7.67
C LEU A 30 7.17 -3.74 7.39
N LYS A 31 7.04 -2.96 6.31
CA LYS A 31 7.99 -1.91 5.96
C LYS A 31 8.02 -0.81 7.02
N LEU A 32 6.86 -0.30 7.41
CA LEU A 32 6.75 0.71 8.47
C LEU A 32 7.37 0.22 9.79
N LYS A 33 7.08 -1.03 10.19
CA LYS A 33 7.65 -1.63 11.40
C LYS A 33 9.15 -1.83 11.31
N ALA A 34 9.68 -2.19 10.15
CA ALA A 34 11.12 -2.38 9.95
C ALA A 34 11.88 -1.05 10.04
N LEU A 35 11.27 0.05 9.58
CA LEU A 35 11.88 1.38 9.58
C LEU A 35 11.66 2.14 10.90
N LEU A 36 10.62 1.82 11.65
CA LEU A 36 10.26 2.53 12.88
C LEU A 36 11.38 2.58 13.93
N PRO A 37 12.19 1.53 14.17
CA PRO A 37 13.31 1.61 15.13
C PRO A 37 14.34 2.68 14.79
N SER A 38 14.55 3.00 13.49
CA SER A 38 15.52 4.03 13.08
C SER A 38 15.09 5.45 13.44
N VAL A 39 13.80 5.64 13.72
CA VAL A 39 13.19 6.95 14.06
C VAL A 39 13.40 7.30 15.53
N PHE A 40 13.64 6.31 16.38
CA PHE A 40 13.88 6.48 17.81
C PHE A 40 15.36 6.73 18.13
N VAL A 41 15.61 7.14 19.36
CA VAL A 41 16.98 7.32 19.87
C VAL A 41 17.76 6.02 19.75
N GLN A 42 18.95 6.10 19.15
CA GLN A 42 19.83 4.95 18.92
C GLN A 42 20.69 4.65 20.16
N ASP A 43 20.02 4.24 21.25
CA ASP A 43 20.62 3.80 22.49
C ASP A 43 20.10 2.40 22.83
N ASP A 44 20.99 1.47 23.13
CA ASP A 44 20.64 0.07 23.35
C ASP A 44 19.66 -0.12 24.51
N LEU A 45 19.77 0.67 25.58
CA LEU A 45 18.85 0.62 26.72
C LEU A 45 17.46 1.16 26.33
N VAL A 46 17.41 2.26 25.58
CA VAL A 46 16.15 2.82 25.09
C VAL A 46 15.47 1.82 24.15
N LYS A 47 16.23 1.18 23.28
CA LYS A 47 15.71 0.16 22.39
C LYS A 47 15.10 -1.01 23.16
N GLU A 48 15.86 -1.60 24.07
CA GLU A 48 15.44 -2.78 24.86
C GLU A 48 14.22 -2.50 25.75
N TYR A 49 14.24 -1.38 26.48
CA TYR A 49 13.23 -1.09 27.50
C TYR A 49 12.03 -0.27 27.01
N ALA A 50 12.15 0.48 25.91
CA ALA A 50 11.10 1.33 25.40
C ALA A 50 10.61 0.90 24.02
N VAL A 51 11.50 0.71 23.03
CA VAL A 51 11.10 0.49 21.64
C VAL A 51 10.61 -0.94 21.40
N ASP A 52 11.39 -1.94 21.81
CA ASP A 52 11.06 -3.35 21.59
C ASP A 52 9.71 -3.77 22.20
N PRO A 53 9.34 -3.32 23.44
CA PRO A 53 8.00 -3.59 23.98
C PRO A 53 6.87 -2.99 23.17
N LEU A 54 7.06 -1.83 22.54
CA LEU A 54 6.03 -1.18 21.71
C LEU A 54 5.80 -1.91 20.38
N LEU A 55 6.81 -2.62 19.87
CA LEU A 55 6.81 -3.33 18.59
C LEU A 55 6.37 -4.79 18.69
N LYS A 56 6.14 -5.32 19.91
CA LYS A 56 5.67 -6.70 20.12
C LYS A 56 4.27 -6.89 19.51
N GLU A 57 3.90 -8.15 19.24
CA GLU A 57 2.62 -8.52 18.62
C GLU A 57 1.39 -8.04 19.41
N ASP A 58 1.51 -7.87 20.71
CA ASP A 58 0.50 -7.33 21.62
C ASP A 58 0.75 -5.86 22.03
N GLY A 59 1.77 -5.23 21.42
CA GLY A 59 2.15 -3.85 21.69
C GLY A 59 1.26 -2.82 20.98
N PRO A 60 1.30 -1.54 21.41
CA PRO A 60 0.46 -0.49 20.84
C PRO A 60 0.80 -0.12 19.39
N LEU A 61 2.00 -0.47 18.89
CA LEU A 61 2.44 -0.18 17.52
C LEU A 61 2.26 -1.39 16.59
N VAL A 62 1.14 -2.13 16.72
CA VAL A 62 0.84 -3.32 15.92
C VAL A 62 0.19 -2.96 14.59
N THR A 63 -0.68 -1.94 14.57
CA THR A 63 -1.48 -1.61 13.39
C THR A 63 -0.79 -0.56 12.51
N THR A 64 -1.00 -0.67 11.21
CA THR A 64 -0.52 0.29 10.20
C THR A 64 -0.96 1.71 10.52
N ASP A 65 -2.22 1.90 10.91
CA ASP A 65 -2.80 3.20 11.26
C ASP A 65 -2.04 3.89 12.41
N VAL A 66 -1.75 3.17 13.50
CA VAL A 66 -1.03 3.76 14.64
C VAL A 66 0.41 4.11 14.29
N VAL A 67 1.10 3.22 13.56
CA VAL A 67 2.50 3.44 13.16
C VAL A 67 2.61 4.61 12.18
N SER A 68 1.74 4.67 11.16
CA SER A 68 1.74 5.75 10.18
C SER A 68 1.41 7.11 10.80
N LYS A 69 0.44 7.17 11.73
CA LYS A 69 0.14 8.38 12.51
C LYS A 69 1.33 8.86 13.33
N LEU A 70 2.01 7.93 14.00
CA LEU A 70 3.20 8.27 14.77
C LEU A 70 4.30 8.84 13.87
N MET A 71 4.62 8.16 12.76
CA MET A 71 5.64 8.62 11.81
C MET A 71 5.29 9.99 11.21
N PHE A 72 4.03 10.20 10.87
CA PHE A 72 3.56 11.50 10.39
C PHE A 72 3.66 12.59 11.46
N ALA A 73 3.23 12.30 12.69
CA ALA A 73 3.34 13.24 13.81
C ALA A 73 4.79 13.61 14.17
N MET A 74 5.74 12.71 13.91
CA MET A 74 7.18 12.94 14.07
C MET A 74 7.83 13.62 12.85
N GLY A 75 7.07 13.91 11.80
CA GLY A 75 7.57 14.52 10.56
C GLY A 75 8.48 13.62 9.74
N LYS A 76 8.34 12.30 9.90
CA LYS A 76 9.16 11.29 9.20
C LYS A 76 8.57 10.83 7.87
N ILE A 77 7.28 11.01 7.69
CA ILE A 77 6.59 10.82 6.41
C ILE A 77 5.77 12.07 6.08
N SER A 78 5.62 12.34 4.79
CA SER A 78 4.82 13.45 4.28
C SER A 78 3.32 13.22 4.46
N LEU A 79 2.53 14.29 4.28
CA LEU A 79 1.07 14.20 4.27
C LEU A 79 0.57 13.28 3.14
N GLU A 80 1.19 13.38 1.98
CA GLU A 80 0.88 12.55 0.79
C GLU A 80 1.12 11.07 1.08
N THR A 81 2.26 10.73 1.65
CA THR A 81 2.58 9.34 2.04
C THR A 81 1.62 8.82 3.11
N TYR A 82 1.33 9.64 4.12
CA TYR A 82 0.36 9.28 5.16
C TYR A 82 -1.05 9.07 4.57
N ALA A 83 -1.49 9.94 3.64
CA ALA A 83 -2.78 9.82 2.98
C ALA A 83 -2.87 8.54 2.12
N ASP A 84 -1.83 8.20 1.35
CA ASP A 84 -1.81 6.99 0.54
C ASP A 84 -1.85 5.72 1.42
N ILE A 85 -1.13 5.68 2.54
CA ILE A 85 -1.24 4.56 3.50
C ILE A 85 -2.68 4.44 4.02
N GLY A 86 -3.31 5.56 4.38
CA GLY A 86 -4.70 5.59 4.83
C GLY A 86 -5.70 5.13 3.77
N LEU A 87 -5.45 5.40 2.49
CA LEU A 87 -6.27 4.89 1.39
C LEU A 87 -6.19 3.36 1.26
N TYR A 88 -5.00 2.76 1.44
CA TYR A 88 -4.87 1.30 1.48
C TYR A 88 -5.67 0.67 2.61
N ASP A 89 -5.62 1.25 3.81
CA ASP A 89 -6.40 0.76 4.95
C ASP A 89 -7.92 0.88 4.68
N GLN A 90 -8.39 2.03 4.19
CA GLN A 90 -9.81 2.28 3.91
C GLN A 90 -10.37 1.34 2.83
N VAL A 91 -9.65 1.16 1.71
CA VAL A 91 -10.13 0.28 0.65
C VAL A 91 -10.09 -1.18 1.06
N LEU A 92 -9.13 -1.58 1.89
CA LEU A 92 -9.08 -2.93 2.47
C LEU A 92 -10.25 -3.17 3.42
N GLU A 93 -10.56 -2.25 4.33
CA GLU A 93 -11.72 -2.33 5.22
C GLU A 93 -13.02 -2.45 4.42
N TYR A 94 -13.17 -1.63 3.38
CA TYR A 94 -14.29 -1.75 2.46
C TYR A 94 -14.36 -3.14 1.83
N ALA A 95 -13.26 -3.62 1.24
CA ALA A 95 -13.22 -4.91 0.54
C ALA A 95 -13.54 -6.12 1.46
N ILE A 96 -13.10 -6.07 2.72
CA ILE A 96 -13.38 -7.10 3.71
C ILE A 96 -14.86 -7.04 4.19
N SER A 97 -15.45 -5.84 4.23
CA SER A 97 -16.85 -5.66 4.65
C SER A 97 -17.87 -6.14 3.63
N GLN A 98 -17.45 -6.36 2.38
CA GLN A 98 -18.36 -6.82 1.32
C GLN A 98 -18.69 -8.31 1.49
N PRO A 99 -19.93 -8.75 1.16
CA PRO A 99 -20.32 -10.17 1.19
C PRO A 99 -19.58 -11.00 0.14
N GLU A 100 -19.18 -10.38 -0.96
CA GLU A 100 -18.41 -10.99 -2.05
C GLU A 100 -17.03 -10.31 -2.15
N LYS A 101 -16.05 -11.01 -2.72
CA LYS A 101 -14.73 -10.47 -2.95
C LYS A 101 -14.80 -9.35 -3.98
N VAL A 102 -14.05 -8.27 -3.72
CA VAL A 102 -13.88 -7.18 -4.68
C VAL A 102 -12.92 -7.66 -5.79
N GLU A 103 -13.35 -7.50 -7.02
CA GLU A 103 -12.58 -7.86 -8.21
C GLU A 103 -11.74 -6.67 -8.72
N PHE A 104 -10.74 -6.96 -9.56
CA PHE A 104 -9.88 -5.89 -10.13
C PHE A 104 -10.66 -4.93 -11.04
N ALA A 105 -11.76 -5.38 -11.64
CA ALA A 105 -12.59 -4.57 -12.52
C ALA A 105 -13.58 -3.67 -11.79
N ASP A 106 -13.75 -3.79 -10.48
CA ASP A 106 -14.71 -3.02 -9.70
C ASP A 106 -14.33 -1.53 -9.65
N ASP A 107 -15.32 -0.66 -9.76
CA ASP A 107 -15.13 0.79 -9.80
C ASP A 107 -14.40 1.34 -8.58
N VAL A 108 -14.60 0.74 -7.42
CA VAL A 108 -13.90 1.14 -6.19
C VAL A 108 -12.36 1.03 -6.33
N ILE A 109 -11.88 0.05 -7.09
CA ILE A 109 -10.43 -0.11 -7.33
C ILE A 109 -9.90 0.97 -8.25
N TYR A 110 -10.66 1.33 -9.29
CA TYR A 110 -10.31 2.46 -10.15
C TYR A 110 -10.27 3.77 -9.36
N ASP A 111 -11.28 4.03 -8.51
CA ASP A 111 -11.34 5.23 -7.68
C ASP A 111 -10.19 5.25 -6.65
N PHE A 112 -9.84 4.11 -6.09
CA PHE A 112 -8.67 3.97 -5.21
C PHE A 112 -7.38 4.38 -5.92
N ILE A 113 -7.09 3.84 -7.12
CA ILE A 113 -5.89 4.18 -7.90
C ILE A 113 -5.87 5.67 -8.21
N LYS A 114 -7.00 6.23 -8.67
CA LYS A 114 -7.11 7.63 -9.07
C LYS A 114 -6.83 8.62 -7.94
N ASN A 115 -7.14 8.25 -6.71
CA ASN A 115 -7.00 9.14 -5.55
C ASN A 115 -5.63 9.03 -4.85
N GLN A 116 -4.74 8.16 -5.31
CA GLN A 116 -3.40 8.01 -4.72
C GLN A 116 -2.46 9.14 -5.15
N ALA A 117 -1.75 9.70 -4.19
CA ALA A 117 -0.77 10.75 -4.44
C ALA A 117 0.46 10.26 -5.21
N VAL A 118 0.78 8.96 -5.15
CA VAL A 118 1.88 8.36 -5.93
C VAL A 118 1.71 8.57 -7.44
N PHE A 119 0.47 8.74 -7.93
CA PHE A 119 0.16 8.99 -9.35
C PHE A 119 -0.10 10.46 -9.69
N SER A 120 0.20 11.40 -8.80
CA SER A 120 -0.06 12.82 -9.02
C SER A 120 0.93 13.52 -9.98
N SER A 121 2.05 12.88 -10.32
CA SER A 121 3.01 13.43 -11.27
C SER A 121 2.52 13.35 -12.72
N GLN A 122 3.00 14.25 -13.59
CA GLN A 122 2.67 14.21 -15.02
C GLN A 122 3.13 12.92 -15.72
N GLN A 123 4.21 12.31 -15.26
CA GLN A 123 4.73 11.06 -15.82
C GLN A 123 3.82 9.87 -15.47
N ASP A 124 3.16 9.91 -14.32
CA ASP A 124 2.30 8.86 -13.83
C ASP A 124 0.85 8.98 -14.38
N SER A 125 0.46 10.13 -14.92
CA SER A 125 -0.85 10.34 -15.58
C SER A 125 -1.10 9.37 -16.74
N PHE A 126 -0.02 8.89 -17.40
CA PHE A 126 -0.10 7.88 -18.45
C PHE A 126 -0.79 6.60 -18.00
N TYR A 127 -0.58 6.15 -16.77
CA TYR A 127 -1.24 4.94 -16.24
C TYR A 127 -2.74 5.15 -16.12
N LEU A 128 -3.17 6.30 -15.61
CA LEU A 128 -4.59 6.65 -15.48
C LEU A 128 -5.27 6.80 -16.85
N GLU A 129 -4.58 7.41 -17.81
CA GLU A 129 -5.08 7.52 -19.19
C GLU A 129 -5.24 6.15 -19.85
N SER A 130 -4.27 5.26 -19.67
CA SER A 130 -4.32 3.89 -20.21
C SER A 130 -5.47 3.08 -19.61
N ILE A 131 -5.71 3.20 -18.31
CA ILE A 131 -6.85 2.59 -17.62
C ILE A 131 -8.16 3.13 -18.19
N ASN A 132 -8.29 4.45 -18.36
CA ASN A 132 -9.47 5.09 -18.90
C ASN A 132 -9.77 4.62 -20.34
N GLN A 133 -8.75 4.54 -21.19
CA GLN A 133 -8.92 4.07 -22.57
C GLN A 133 -9.47 2.65 -22.63
N LEU A 134 -8.99 1.75 -21.77
CA LEU A 134 -9.48 0.36 -21.73
C LEU A 134 -10.88 0.26 -21.09
N LYS A 135 -11.13 1.01 -20.02
CA LYS A 135 -12.43 1.01 -19.32
C LYS A 135 -13.60 1.41 -20.24
N PHE A 136 -13.37 2.36 -21.15
CA PHE A 136 -14.38 2.87 -22.07
C PHE A 136 -14.31 2.27 -23.48
N SER A 137 -13.45 1.25 -23.71
CA SER A 137 -13.39 0.57 -24.99
C SER A 137 -14.52 -0.45 -25.14
N SER A 138 -15.17 -0.46 -26.32
CA SER A 138 -16.42 -1.22 -26.58
C SER A 138 -16.22 -2.71 -26.92
N PHE A 139 -15.06 -3.33 -26.71
CA PHE A 139 -14.76 -4.71 -27.08
C PHE A 139 -14.84 -5.69 -25.89
N GLU A 140 -15.79 -6.62 -25.96
CA GLU A 140 -16.51 -7.25 -24.86
C GLU A 140 -15.77 -8.24 -23.95
N SER A 141 -14.81 -9.04 -24.33
CA SER A 141 -14.21 -10.00 -23.38
C SER A 141 -12.70 -9.91 -23.32
N PHE A 142 -12.07 -9.65 -24.43
CA PHE A 142 -10.61 -9.50 -24.47
C PHE A 142 -10.14 -8.17 -23.87
N SER A 143 -10.98 -7.14 -23.90
CA SER A 143 -10.75 -5.86 -23.26
C SER A 143 -10.85 -5.96 -21.74
N GLN A 144 -11.76 -6.77 -21.19
CA GLN A 144 -11.89 -6.98 -19.74
C GLN A 144 -10.65 -7.63 -19.15
N MET A 145 -10.15 -8.72 -19.74
CA MET A 145 -8.91 -9.37 -19.29
C MET A 145 -7.71 -8.41 -19.32
N ARG A 146 -7.61 -7.59 -20.37
CA ARG A 146 -6.56 -6.57 -20.47
C ARG A 146 -6.71 -5.49 -19.41
N TYR A 147 -7.94 -5.05 -19.16
CA TYR A 147 -8.24 -4.08 -18.13
C TYR A 147 -7.85 -4.59 -16.75
N GLU A 148 -8.28 -5.79 -16.37
CA GLU A 148 -7.95 -6.40 -15.09
C GLU A 148 -6.43 -6.61 -14.92
N SER A 149 -5.75 -7.06 -15.97
CA SER A 149 -4.29 -7.20 -15.98
C SER A 149 -3.59 -5.87 -15.81
N LEU A 150 -4.06 -4.80 -16.47
CA LEU A 150 -3.52 -3.45 -16.32
C LEU A 150 -3.76 -2.92 -14.90
N ILE A 151 -4.97 -3.06 -14.36
CA ILE A 151 -5.30 -2.66 -12.99
C ILE A 151 -4.37 -3.36 -12.00
N LYS A 152 -4.19 -4.67 -12.11
CA LYS A 152 -3.29 -5.43 -11.24
C LYS A 152 -1.85 -4.94 -11.33
N THR A 153 -1.36 -4.65 -12.54
CA THR A 153 -0.01 -4.10 -12.75
C THR A 153 0.14 -2.72 -12.11
N VAL A 154 -0.85 -1.84 -12.30
CA VAL A 154 -0.82 -0.48 -11.72
C VAL A 154 -0.93 -0.52 -10.20
N LEU A 155 -1.73 -1.41 -9.63
CA LEU A 155 -1.79 -1.63 -8.17
C LEU A 155 -0.45 -2.10 -7.60
N LYS A 156 0.24 -3.02 -8.29
CA LYS A 156 1.56 -3.49 -7.87
C LYS A 156 2.56 -2.34 -7.89
N LEU A 157 2.61 -1.59 -8.98
CA LEU A 157 3.45 -0.40 -9.11
C LEU A 157 3.15 0.63 -8.01
N SER A 158 1.87 0.90 -7.73
CA SER A 158 1.45 1.78 -6.65
C SER A 158 2.02 1.36 -5.28
N CYS A 159 1.92 0.07 -4.98
CA CYS A 159 2.45 -0.48 -3.74
C CYS A 159 3.98 -0.33 -3.65
N GLU A 160 4.70 -0.65 -4.71
CA GLU A 160 6.15 -0.50 -4.80
C GLU A 160 6.57 0.97 -4.65
N MET A 161 5.93 1.90 -5.37
CA MET A 161 6.21 3.34 -5.29
C MET A 161 5.95 3.89 -3.88
N LEU A 162 4.88 3.43 -3.22
CA LEU A 162 4.59 3.85 -1.84
C LEU A 162 5.67 3.35 -0.87
N ILE A 163 6.10 2.10 -1.00
CA ILE A 163 7.18 1.53 -0.18
C ILE A 163 8.49 2.29 -0.36
N GLU A 164 8.88 2.57 -1.61
CA GLU A 164 10.08 3.35 -1.94
C GLU A 164 10.01 4.77 -1.36
N ARG A 165 8.83 5.40 -1.43
CA ARG A 165 8.60 6.74 -0.86
C ARG A 165 8.74 6.72 0.67
N ILE A 166 8.12 5.76 1.35
CA ILE A 166 8.25 5.59 2.81
C ILE A 166 9.74 5.44 3.20
N GLU A 167 10.46 4.59 2.49
CA GLU A 167 11.88 4.35 2.74
C GLU A 167 12.73 5.60 2.48
N GLY A 168 12.48 6.29 1.38
CA GLY A 168 13.19 7.52 1.01
C GLY A 168 12.96 8.68 1.98
N GLU A 169 11.75 8.83 2.51
CA GLU A 169 11.41 9.90 3.46
C GLU A 169 12.01 9.63 4.86
N ILE A 170 12.02 8.39 5.32
CA ILE A 170 12.53 8.04 6.67
C ILE A 170 14.06 8.09 6.74
N ASN A 171 14.74 7.77 5.63
CA ASN A 171 16.21 7.75 5.58
C ASN A 171 16.82 9.15 5.31
N GLN A 172 16.03 10.20 5.18
CA GLN A 172 16.48 11.60 5.13
C GLN A 172 16.60 12.21 6.53
#